data_82e139a4c742024214afa7a15882d6de
#
_entry.id   82e139a4c742024214afa7a15882d6de
#
_cell.length_a   1.000
_cell.length_b   1.000
_cell.length_c   1.000
_cell.angle_alpha   90.00
_cell.angle_beta   90.00
_cell.angle_gamma   90.00
#
_symmetry.space_group_name_H-M   'P 1'
#
loop_
_entity.id
_entity.type
_entity.pdbx_description
1 polymer ?
#
loop_
_entity_poly.entity_id
_entity_poly.type
_entity_poly.pdbx_seq_one_letter_code
_entity_poly.pdbx_strand_id
1 'polypeptide(L)'
;MTSYTDLKYISKISSRLEQFKQKNNLFNFRCPHCGDSKKSKTKARAYLYVKKNDFFFKCHNCGMGQNLLNFLKFVDPKVYEEYLLDRYKDNRPATPRPVFDFKPVKFTNTTILDDIEKICDLKDTHPARQYCERRLIPEKYLDKLYYCDKFTEFVNKAK
;
A
#
# COMPACT_ATOMS: atom_id res chain seq x y z
N MET A 1 -25.39 2.94 8.75
CA MET A 1 -25.64 3.72 9.98
C MET A 1 -24.29 4.01 10.61
N THR A 2 -23.97 5.29 10.89
CA THR A 2 -22.81 5.67 11.67
C THR A 2 -22.91 5.04 13.04
N SER A 3 -21.84 4.37 13.47
CA SER A 3 -21.84 3.67 14.75
C SER A 3 -21.90 4.68 15.91
N TYR A 4 -22.72 4.39 16.91
CA TYR A 4 -22.71 5.11 18.19
C TYR A 4 -21.29 5.18 18.77
N THR A 5 -20.52 4.10 18.62
CA THR A 5 -19.12 3.99 19.02
C THR A 5 -18.26 5.06 18.36
N ASP A 6 -18.41 5.28 17.03
CA ASP A 6 -17.62 6.30 16.32
C ASP A 6 -17.89 7.71 16.87
N LEU A 7 -19.15 8.05 17.10
CA LEU A 7 -19.57 9.35 17.67
C LEU A 7 -19.03 9.56 19.10
N LYS A 8 -19.08 8.50 19.93
CA LYS A 8 -18.52 8.50 21.30
C LYS A 8 -17.04 8.89 21.28
N TYR A 9 -16.26 8.30 20.38
CA TYR A 9 -14.82 8.54 20.33
C TYR A 9 -14.45 9.87 19.64
N ILE A 10 -15.24 10.34 18.67
CA ILE A 10 -15.11 11.70 18.13
C ILE A 10 -15.36 12.74 19.24
N SER A 11 -16.41 12.54 20.05
CA SER A 11 -16.70 13.40 21.20
C SER A 11 -15.56 13.38 22.23
N LYS A 12 -14.96 12.20 22.48
CA LYS A 12 -13.85 12.06 23.43
C LYS A 12 -12.60 12.84 23.03
N ILE A 13 -12.30 12.95 21.72
CA ILE A 13 -11.16 13.74 21.22
C ILE A 13 -11.49 15.21 20.96
N SER A 14 -12.76 15.63 21.05
CA SER A 14 -13.19 16.99 20.70
C SER A 14 -12.48 18.08 21.51
N SER A 15 -12.17 17.81 22.78
CA SER A 15 -11.43 18.73 23.66
C SER A 15 -9.97 18.98 23.24
N ARG A 16 -9.40 18.10 22.40
CA ARG A 16 -8.04 18.22 21.86
C ARG A 16 -8.00 18.88 20.49
N LEU A 17 -9.15 19.18 19.91
CA LEU A 17 -9.28 19.78 18.59
C LEU A 17 -9.64 21.26 18.72
N GLU A 18 -8.72 22.13 18.27
CA GLU A 18 -8.95 23.58 18.30
C GLU A 18 -10.10 23.98 17.40
N GLN A 19 -10.93 24.94 17.85
CA GLN A 19 -12.09 25.48 17.10
C GLN A 19 -13.10 24.40 16.70
N PHE A 20 -13.28 23.39 17.55
CA PHE A 20 -14.21 22.29 17.27
C PHE A 20 -15.66 22.78 17.24
N LYS A 21 -16.36 22.44 16.15
CA LYS A 21 -17.78 22.74 15.95
C LYS A 21 -18.45 21.49 15.39
N GLN A 22 -19.63 21.19 15.91
CA GLN A 22 -20.45 20.08 15.45
C GLN A 22 -21.74 20.58 14.80
N LYS A 23 -22.09 20.03 13.65
CA LYS A 23 -23.37 20.21 12.98
C LYS A 23 -23.85 18.86 12.47
N ASN A 24 -24.81 18.25 13.15
CA ASN A 24 -25.24 16.87 12.87
C ASN A 24 -24.04 15.90 12.88
N ASN A 25 -23.83 15.18 11.77
CA ASN A 25 -22.72 14.23 11.58
C ASN A 25 -21.50 14.86 10.87
N LEU A 26 -21.41 16.17 10.86
CA LEU A 26 -20.29 16.93 10.32
C LEU A 26 -19.59 17.67 11.46
N PHE A 27 -18.31 17.44 11.60
CA PHE A 27 -17.47 18.09 12.59
C PHE A 27 -16.42 18.94 11.87
N ASN A 28 -16.32 20.19 12.27
CA ASN A 28 -15.37 21.13 11.73
C ASN A 28 -14.40 21.57 12.84
N PHE A 29 -13.12 21.62 12.55
CA PHE A 29 -12.10 22.01 13.49
C PHE A 29 -10.83 22.45 12.78
N ARG A 30 -9.90 23.01 13.53
CA ARG A 30 -8.58 23.37 13.04
C ARG A 30 -7.73 22.12 12.83
N CYS A 31 -7.07 22.03 11.69
CA CYS A 31 -6.35 20.82 11.32
C CYS A 31 -5.16 20.55 12.27
N PRO A 32 -5.09 19.40 12.95
CA PRO A 32 -3.99 19.09 13.83
C PRO A 32 -2.70 18.72 13.07
N HIS A 33 -2.78 18.39 11.77
CA HIS A 33 -1.59 18.10 10.96
C HIS A 33 -0.87 19.35 10.49
N CYS A 34 -1.59 20.33 9.97
CA CYS A 34 -0.97 21.53 9.38
C CYS A 34 -1.19 22.82 10.17
N GLY A 35 -1.97 22.78 11.26
CA GLY A 35 -2.31 23.97 12.05
C GLY A 35 -3.12 25.02 11.29
N ASP A 36 -3.72 24.65 10.11
CA ASP A 36 -4.45 25.56 9.24
C ASP A 36 -3.64 26.81 8.82
N SER A 37 -4.13 28.01 9.15
CA SER A 37 -3.48 29.26 8.77
C SER A 37 -2.55 29.76 9.87
N LYS A 38 -1.31 30.08 9.51
CA LYS A 38 -0.35 30.75 10.43
C LYS A 38 -0.80 32.18 10.77
N LYS A 39 -1.51 32.87 9.87
CA LYS A 39 -1.96 34.26 10.02
C LYS A 39 -3.28 34.39 10.79
N SER A 40 -4.11 33.37 10.81
CA SER A 40 -5.45 33.43 11.43
C SER A 40 -5.71 32.20 12.29
N LYS A 41 -5.85 32.42 13.60
CA LYS A 41 -6.15 31.38 14.58
C LYS A 41 -7.61 30.91 14.56
N THR A 42 -8.50 31.65 13.89
CA THR A 42 -9.94 31.36 13.84
C THR A 42 -10.34 30.49 12.65
N LYS A 43 -9.45 30.30 11.67
CA LYS A 43 -9.74 29.46 10.50
C LYS A 43 -9.67 27.98 10.85
N ALA A 44 -10.74 27.25 10.53
CA ALA A 44 -10.89 25.82 10.73
C ALA A 44 -11.35 25.20 9.40
N ARG A 45 -10.45 24.48 8.71
CA ARG A 45 -10.67 23.92 7.38
C ARG A 45 -10.55 22.40 7.34
N ALA A 46 -10.47 21.78 8.51
CA ALA A 46 -10.53 20.34 8.64
C ALA A 46 -11.92 19.88 9.02
N TYR A 47 -12.31 18.74 8.47
CA TYR A 47 -13.64 18.18 8.66
C TYR A 47 -13.54 16.68 8.94
N LEU A 48 -14.41 16.19 9.84
CA LEU A 48 -14.81 14.80 9.92
C LEU A 48 -16.24 14.69 9.40
N TYR A 49 -16.48 13.84 8.45
CA TYR A 49 -17.80 13.64 7.80
C TYR A 49 -18.03 12.17 7.48
N VAL A 50 -19.29 11.80 7.31
CA VAL A 50 -19.70 10.44 6.96
C VAL A 50 -19.56 10.21 5.47
N LYS A 51 -18.87 9.09 5.10
CA LYS A 51 -18.79 8.58 3.75
C LYS A 51 -18.95 7.05 3.78
N LYS A 52 -19.95 6.51 3.07
CA LYS A 52 -20.22 5.07 3.02
C LYS A 52 -20.35 4.42 4.42
N ASN A 53 -21.06 5.07 5.34
CA ASN A 53 -21.28 4.65 6.74
C ASN A 53 -20.07 4.72 7.69
N ASP A 54 -18.91 5.21 7.24
CA ASP A 54 -17.73 5.45 8.08
C ASP A 54 -17.39 6.94 8.14
N PHE A 55 -16.71 7.37 9.21
CA PHE A 55 -16.19 8.73 9.30
C PHE A 55 -14.84 8.86 8.60
N PHE A 56 -14.73 9.95 7.83
CA PHE A 56 -13.50 10.34 7.14
C PHE A 56 -13.07 11.73 7.54
N PHE A 57 -11.78 11.86 7.80
CA PHE A 57 -11.10 13.13 7.98
C PHE A 57 -10.63 13.68 6.63
N LYS A 58 -10.84 14.99 6.43
CA LYS A 58 -10.29 15.74 5.29
C LYS A 58 -9.96 17.15 5.71
N CYS A 59 -8.74 17.60 5.39
CA CYS A 59 -8.33 18.98 5.51
C CYS A 59 -8.25 19.66 4.14
N HIS A 60 -8.96 20.77 3.96
CA HIS A 60 -8.92 21.54 2.72
C HIS A 60 -7.70 22.46 2.58
N ASN A 61 -6.91 22.62 3.65
CA ASN A 61 -5.69 23.41 3.60
C ASN A 61 -4.48 22.61 3.13
N CYS A 62 -4.23 21.44 3.74
CA CYS A 62 -3.06 20.61 3.40
C CYS A 62 -3.40 19.41 2.51
N GLY A 63 -4.68 19.20 2.16
CA GLY A 63 -5.11 18.07 1.33
C GLY A 63 -5.13 16.72 2.05
N MET A 64 -4.65 16.62 3.30
CA MET A 64 -4.63 15.38 4.07
C MET A 64 -6.03 14.78 4.18
N GLY A 65 -6.14 13.49 3.88
CA GLY A 65 -7.36 12.70 4.03
C GLY A 65 -7.06 11.33 4.61
N GLN A 66 -7.89 10.89 5.58
CA GLN A 66 -7.71 9.59 6.23
C GLN A 66 -9.02 9.12 6.88
N ASN A 67 -9.11 7.82 7.18
CA ASN A 67 -10.23 7.27 7.93
C ASN A 67 -10.16 7.64 9.42
N LEU A 68 -11.27 7.42 10.15
CA LEU A 68 -11.36 7.73 11.58
C LEU A 68 -10.29 7.00 12.40
N LEU A 69 -10.00 5.75 12.10
CA LEU A 69 -8.98 4.94 12.78
C LEU A 69 -7.60 5.62 12.78
N ASN A 70 -7.13 5.99 11.60
CA ASN A 70 -5.84 6.66 11.43
C ASN A 70 -5.83 8.04 12.06
N PHE A 71 -6.97 8.74 12.01
CA PHE A 71 -7.12 10.04 12.64
C PHE A 71 -7.03 9.94 14.17
N LEU A 72 -7.74 9.01 14.80
CA LEU A 72 -7.65 8.76 16.25
C LEU A 72 -6.23 8.39 16.67
N LYS A 73 -5.57 7.49 15.92
CA LYS A 73 -4.18 7.10 16.19
C LYS A 73 -3.23 8.29 16.18
N PHE A 74 -3.46 9.25 15.30
CA PHE A 74 -2.64 10.46 15.19
C PHE A 74 -2.92 11.45 16.34
N VAL A 75 -4.20 11.68 16.69
CA VAL A 75 -4.59 12.68 17.71
C VAL A 75 -4.32 12.17 19.13
N ASP A 76 -4.66 10.89 19.39
CA ASP A 76 -4.49 10.25 20.69
C ASP A 76 -4.37 8.73 20.58
N PRO A 77 -3.14 8.17 20.70
CA PRO A 77 -2.93 6.73 20.66
C PRO A 77 -3.70 5.94 21.74
N LYS A 78 -3.91 6.50 22.94
CA LYS A 78 -4.64 5.81 24.01
C LYS A 78 -6.12 5.69 23.66
N VAL A 79 -6.72 6.78 23.16
CA VAL A 79 -8.10 6.77 22.70
C VAL A 79 -8.29 5.83 21.50
N TYR A 80 -7.29 5.71 20.63
CA TYR A 80 -7.30 4.75 19.54
C TYR A 80 -7.34 3.30 20.02
N GLU A 81 -6.52 2.93 21.02
CA GLU A 81 -6.53 1.57 21.60
C GLU A 81 -7.89 1.23 22.21
N GLU A 82 -8.47 2.13 22.99
CA GLU A 82 -9.81 1.96 23.56
C GLU A 82 -10.88 1.83 22.47
N TYR A 83 -10.80 2.63 21.40
CA TYR A 83 -11.70 2.54 20.26
C TYR A 83 -11.65 1.19 19.58
N LEU A 84 -10.45 0.63 19.39
CA LEU A 84 -10.29 -0.71 18.83
C LEU A 84 -10.98 -1.76 19.71
N LEU A 85 -10.76 -1.72 21.03
CA LEU A 85 -11.36 -2.67 21.96
C LEU A 85 -12.90 -2.60 21.94
N ASP A 86 -13.48 -1.40 21.97
CA ASP A 86 -14.92 -1.23 21.92
C ASP A 86 -15.50 -1.67 20.57
N ARG A 87 -14.83 -1.37 19.46
CA ARG A 87 -15.26 -1.79 18.13
C ARG A 87 -15.24 -3.32 17.96
N TYR A 88 -14.29 -4.01 18.59
CA TYR A 88 -14.27 -5.48 18.63
C TYR A 88 -15.37 -6.06 19.53
N LYS A 89 -15.70 -5.40 20.64
CA LYS A 89 -16.78 -5.84 21.56
C LYS A 89 -18.17 -5.71 20.96
N ASP A 90 -18.41 -4.69 20.12
CA ASP A 90 -19.69 -4.42 19.49
C ASP A 90 -20.12 -5.46 18.45
N ASN A 91 -19.47 -6.63 18.41
CA ASN A 91 -19.84 -7.80 17.57
C ASN A 91 -20.39 -7.40 16.19
N ARG A 92 -19.82 -6.39 15.56
CA ARG A 92 -20.05 -6.24 14.12
C ARG A 92 -19.62 -7.55 13.51
N PRO A 93 -20.50 -8.28 12.77
CA PRO A 93 -20.05 -9.44 12.07
C PRO A 93 -18.81 -9.00 11.29
N ALA A 94 -17.66 -9.55 11.66
CA ALA A 94 -16.47 -9.38 10.86
C ALA A 94 -16.97 -9.70 9.45
N THR A 95 -16.99 -8.71 8.54
CA THR A 95 -17.17 -9.03 7.13
C THR A 95 -16.25 -10.19 6.90
N PRO A 96 -16.77 -11.40 6.54
CA PRO A 96 -15.93 -12.57 6.45
C PRO A 96 -14.73 -12.11 5.62
N ARG A 97 -13.54 -12.19 6.22
CA ARG A 97 -12.32 -11.85 5.48
C ARG A 97 -12.43 -12.71 4.24
N PRO A 98 -12.38 -12.13 3.03
CA PRO A 98 -12.36 -12.96 1.85
C PRO A 98 -11.27 -14.00 2.11
N VAL A 99 -11.66 -15.25 2.26
CA VAL A 99 -10.71 -16.36 2.35
C VAL A 99 -10.15 -16.38 0.95
N PHE A 100 -9.05 -15.68 0.77
CA PHE A 100 -8.25 -15.86 -0.43
C PHE A 100 -7.68 -17.27 -0.31
N ASP A 101 -8.35 -18.21 -0.96
CA ASP A 101 -7.80 -19.54 -1.21
C ASP A 101 -6.61 -19.32 -2.17
N PHE A 102 -5.47 -18.97 -1.60
CA PHE A 102 -4.22 -18.98 -2.31
C PHE A 102 -3.90 -20.45 -2.55
N LYS A 103 -4.45 -21.02 -3.62
CA LYS A 103 -3.88 -22.24 -4.17
C LYS A 103 -2.39 -21.93 -4.33
N PRO A 104 -1.52 -22.67 -3.63
CA PRO A 104 -0.09 -22.44 -3.80
C PRO A 104 0.18 -22.52 -5.29
N VAL A 105 0.62 -21.41 -5.87
CA VAL A 105 1.09 -21.41 -7.24
C VAL A 105 2.22 -22.42 -7.23
N LYS A 106 1.99 -23.60 -7.79
CA LYS A 106 3.07 -24.56 -8.07
C LYS A 106 3.94 -23.84 -9.08
N PHE A 107 4.97 -23.16 -8.59
CA PHE A 107 6.07 -22.80 -9.45
C PHE A 107 6.65 -24.12 -9.92
N THR A 108 6.24 -24.58 -11.10
CA THR A 108 7.05 -25.51 -11.84
C THR A 108 8.34 -24.75 -12.09
N ASN A 109 9.41 -25.21 -11.47
CA ASN A 109 10.78 -24.68 -11.67
C ASN A 109 11.30 -25.04 -13.07
N THR A 110 10.44 -25.02 -14.08
CA THR A 110 10.87 -24.94 -15.46
C THR A 110 11.40 -23.54 -15.64
N THR A 111 12.68 -23.39 -15.39
CA THR A 111 13.35 -22.15 -15.75
C THR A 111 13.18 -22.02 -17.25
N ILE A 112 12.65 -20.87 -17.68
CA ILE A 112 12.53 -20.49 -19.10
C ILE A 112 13.87 -20.72 -19.84
N LEU A 113 14.95 -20.84 -19.07
CA LEU A 113 16.32 -21.05 -19.53
C LEU A 113 16.66 -22.53 -19.84
N ASP A 114 15.80 -23.51 -19.51
CA ASP A 114 16.08 -24.93 -19.73
C ASP A 114 16.08 -25.29 -21.22
N ASP A 115 15.43 -24.49 -22.07
CA ASP A 115 15.34 -24.69 -23.51
C ASP A 115 16.45 -23.96 -24.30
N ILE A 116 17.41 -23.31 -23.62
CA ILE A 116 18.50 -22.57 -24.28
C ILE A 116 19.88 -23.01 -23.76
N GLU A 117 20.86 -23.00 -24.64
CA GLU A 117 22.21 -23.50 -24.33
C GLU A 117 23.05 -22.41 -23.65
N LYS A 118 23.86 -22.80 -22.66
CA LYS A 118 24.87 -21.90 -22.07
C LYS A 118 26.06 -21.70 -23.01
N ILE A 119 26.60 -20.50 -23.01
CA ILE A 119 27.76 -20.19 -23.84
C ILE A 119 28.98 -21.05 -23.46
N CYS A 120 29.15 -21.43 -22.19
CA CYS A 120 30.25 -22.31 -21.74
C CYS A 120 30.16 -23.72 -22.32
N ASP A 121 28.95 -24.20 -22.65
CA ASP A 121 28.74 -25.56 -23.17
C ASP A 121 28.85 -25.64 -24.71
N LEU A 122 28.94 -24.49 -25.37
CA LEU A 122 29.16 -24.41 -26.82
C LEU A 122 30.62 -24.69 -27.21
N LYS A 123 30.79 -25.27 -28.40
CA LYS A 123 32.14 -25.51 -28.96
C LYS A 123 32.87 -24.17 -29.20
N ASP A 124 34.20 -24.16 -29.06
CA ASP A 124 35.03 -22.97 -29.27
C ASP A 124 34.88 -22.35 -30.69
N THR A 125 34.49 -23.19 -31.66
CA THR A 125 34.20 -22.76 -33.04
C THR A 125 32.83 -22.07 -33.21
N HIS A 126 32.00 -22.09 -32.18
CA HIS A 126 30.65 -21.54 -32.28
C HIS A 126 30.66 -19.99 -32.34
N PRO A 127 29.91 -19.37 -33.27
CA PRO A 127 29.93 -17.90 -33.47
C PRO A 127 29.67 -17.09 -32.20
N ALA A 128 28.77 -17.56 -31.35
CA ALA A 128 28.44 -16.87 -30.10
C ALA A 128 29.59 -16.90 -29.10
N ARG A 129 30.35 -18.03 -29.00
CA ARG A 129 31.52 -18.15 -28.16
C ARG A 129 32.65 -17.25 -28.67
N GLN A 130 32.93 -17.29 -29.97
CA GLN A 130 33.91 -16.40 -30.62
C GLN A 130 33.57 -14.91 -30.46
N TYR A 131 32.26 -14.58 -30.43
CA TYR A 131 31.84 -13.22 -30.14
C TYR A 131 32.18 -12.79 -28.70
N CYS A 132 31.97 -13.66 -27.70
CA CYS A 132 32.37 -13.39 -26.33
C CYS A 132 33.88 -13.21 -26.18
N GLU A 133 34.69 -14.06 -26.85
CA GLU A 133 36.15 -13.96 -26.86
C GLU A 133 36.62 -12.62 -27.46
N ARG A 134 36.07 -12.22 -28.61
CA ARG A 134 36.41 -10.94 -29.24
C ARG A 134 36.01 -9.73 -28.36
N ARG A 135 35.03 -9.89 -27.51
CA ARG A 135 34.61 -8.88 -26.54
C ARG A 135 35.38 -8.93 -25.24
N LEU A 136 36.39 -9.83 -25.13
CA LEU A 136 37.21 -10.02 -23.94
C LEU A 136 36.39 -10.35 -22.69
N ILE A 137 35.25 -11.06 -22.84
CA ILE A 137 34.45 -11.50 -21.71
C ILE A 137 35.22 -12.60 -20.99
N PRO A 138 35.53 -12.42 -19.68
CA PRO A 138 36.27 -13.44 -18.92
C PRO A 138 35.52 -14.77 -18.87
N GLU A 139 36.21 -15.88 -18.99
CA GLU A 139 35.66 -17.23 -19.05
C GLU A 139 34.74 -17.56 -17.86
N LYS A 140 35.07 -17.06 -16.66
CA LYS A 140 34.26 -17.19 -15.44
C LYS A 140 32.83 -16.63 -15.52
N TYR A 141 32.50 -15.90 -16.58
CA TYR A 141 31.14 -15.36 -16.77
C TYR A 141 30.38 -16.06 -17.90
N LEU A 142 31.00 -16.96 -18.66
CA LEU A 142 30.36 -17.66 -19.77
C LEU A 142 29.26 -18.61 -19.29
N ASP A 143 29.31 -19.08 -18.04
CA ASP A 143 28.30 -19.89 -17.37
C ASP A 143 26.97 -19.14 -17.11
N LYS A 144 27.02 -17.81 -17.13
CA LYS A 144 25.88 -16.91 -16.92
C LYS A 144 25.28 -16.38 -18.20
N LEU A 145 25.88 -16.68 -19.32
CA LEU A 145 25.44 -16.25 -20.65
C LEU A 145 24.80 -17.40 -21.40
N TYR A 146 23.72 -17.11 -22.08
CA TYR A 146 22.95 -18.09 -22.84
C TYR A 146 22.90 -17.71 -24.31
N TYR A 147 22.86 -18.73 -25.16
CA TYR A 147 22.68 -18.59 -26.59
C TYR A 147 21.28 -19.06 -27.00
N CYS A 148 20.61 -18.26 -27.79
CA CYS A 148 19.31 -18.58 -28.37
C CYS A 148 19.32 -18.23 -29.86
N ASP A 149 19.16 -19.24 -30.72
CA ASP A 149 19.21 -19.07 -32.17
C ASP A 149 18.01 -18.23 -32.67
N LYS A 150 16.81 -18.47 -32.10
CA LYS A 150 15.58 -17.80 -32.49
C LYS A 150 14.94 -17.04 -31.33
N PHE A 151 15.61 -16.01 -30.89
CA PHE A 151 15.21 -15.24 -29.69
C PHE A 151 13.75 -14.75 -29.75
N THR A 152 13.27 -14.30 -30.91
CA THR A 152 11.88 -13.81 -31.05
C THR A 152 10.85 -14.90 -30.83
N GLU A 153 11.08 -16.12 -31.35
CA GLU A 153 10.21 -17.26 -31.13
C GLU A 153 10.25 -17.72 -29.66
N PHE A 154 11.43 -17.73 -29.06
CA PHE A 154 11.62 -18.05 -27.64
C PHE A 154 10.84 -17.09 -26.74
N VAL A 155 10.95 -15.78 -26.92
CA VAL A 155 10.22 -14.79 -26.13
C VAL A 155 8.69 -14.89 -26.31
N ASN A 156 8.23 -15.25 -27.50
CA ASN A 156 6.79 -15.41 -27.75
C ASN A 156 6.21 -16.69 -27.11
N LYS A 157 7.01 -17.73 -26.91
CA LYS A 157 6.63 -18.94 -26.15
C LYS A 157 6.61 -18.72 -24.64
N ALA A 158 7.40 -17.79 -24.15
CA ALA A 158 7.55 -17.47 -22.72
C ALA A 158 6.48 -16.51 -22.19
N LYS A 159 5.64 -15.94 -23.06
CA LYS A 159 4.48 -15.10 -22.70
C LYS A 159 3.23 -15.93 -22.49
#